data_47b90df162345c68f8c25a569e73a008
#
_entry.id   47b90df162345c68f8c25a569e73a008
#
_cell.length_a   1.000
_cell.length_b   1.000
_cell.length_c   1.000
_cell.angle_alpha   90.00
_cell.angle_beta   90.00
_cell.angle_gamma   90.00
#
_symmetry.space_group_name_H-M   'P 1'
#
loop_
_entity.id
_entity.type
_entity.pdbx_description
1 polymer ?
#
loop_
_entity_poly.entity_id
_entity_poly.type
_entity_poly.pdbx_seq_one_letter_code
_entity_poly.pdbx_strand_id
1 'polypeptide(L)'
;MKRIKQAALLAAFVLVIGVLAACGSEESANGESSSGEGSSVSGPITIDGSSTVFPIMEALTYQYQKEHPETSPTVNASGTGGGFKKATRGEVDLTNASREIKPEEQAIAEENGIKLEPLEIAKDGITVVVSQQNDFVKNLTLEQLRKIFLESSEATKWSDINPEWPDKTIKIFSPGHDSGTFDYFNEVILEEQPLKEGENTTLSEDDNVLVRGIANDPYAIGFFGYAYYAENKDKLKALGIDNGEGDPVKPTNETIQSGKYTPLSRPLYTYVNVESLKTKPQVLDFVTFTLKNAGEAAKQVGYVALPEERYKEQLEQVKKWASEK
;
A
#
# COMPACT_ATOMS: atom_id res chain seq x y z
N MET A 1 -35.18 10.17 56.92
CA MET A 1 -35.11 9.78 58.35
C MET A 1 -33.92 8.87 58.54
N LYS A 2 -33.09 9.21 59.49
CA LYS A 2 -32.08 8.44 60.29
C LYS A 2 -30.94 7.85 59.47
N ARG A 3 -29.73 8.46 59.48
CA ARG A 3 -28.74 8.65 60.57
C ARG A 3 -28.05 7.38 61.01
N ILE A 4 -26.72 7.31 60.73
CA ILE A 4 -25.61 7.36 61.74
C ILE A 4 -25.20 5.93 62.16
N LYS A 5 -23.93 5.50 62.17
CA LYS A 5 -22.64 5.94 62.79
C LYS A 5 -21.56 4.97 62.33
N GLN A 6 -20.37 5.39 61.91
CA GLN A 6 -19.12 5.66 62.63
C GLN A 6 -18.61 4.56 63.59
N ALA A 7 -17.36 4.10 63.31
CA ALA A 7 -16.17 4.01 64.21
C ALA A 7 -15.14 3.08 63.55
N ALA A 8 -13.95 3.41 63.17
CA ALA A 8 -12.73 3.90 63.76
C ALA A 8 -12.11 2.99 64.85
N LEU A 9 -10.90 2.45 64.55
CA LEU A 9 -9.78 2.09 65.45
C LEU A 9 -8.65 1.56 64.57
N LEU A 10 -7.56 2.16 64.35
CA LEU A 10 -6.33 2.64 64.98
C LEU A 10 -5.43 1.54 65.62
N ALA A 11 -4.17 1.61 65.15
CA ALA A 11 -2.91 1.31 65.83
C ALA A 11 -2.43 -0.14 65.80
N ALA A 12 -1.17 -0.54 65.67
CA ALA A 12 0.11 0.15 65.90
C ALA A 12 1.24 -0.72 65.30
N PHE A 13 2.24 -0.11 64.71
CA PHE A 13 3.67 -0.12 65.06
C PHE A 13 4.32 -1.44 65.49
N VAL A 14 5.36 -1.93 64.73
CA VAL A 14 6.70 -2.19 65.29
C VAL A 14 7.75 -2.19 64.14
N LEU A 15 8.75 -1.37 64.35
CA LEU A 15 10.00 -1.19 63.60
C LEU A 15 11.02 -2.17 64.20
N VAL A 16 11.75 -2.94 63.34
CA VAL A 16 13.02 -3.55 63.77
C VAL A 16 14.06 -3.32 62.69
N ILE A 17 15.03 -2.51 63.07
CA ILE A 17 16.31 -2.26 62.36
C ILE A 17 17.26 -3.37 62.83
N GLY A 18 17.99 -3.97 61.87
CA GLY A 18 19.11 -4.87 62.14
C GLY A 18 20.14 -4.81 61.05
N VAL A 19 21.16 -3.96 61.28
CA VAL A 19 22.41 -3.91 60.54
C VAL A 19 23.34 -4.98 61.10
N LEU A 20 23.99 -5.78 60.27
CA LEU A 20 25.38 -6.25 60.52
C LEU A 20 26.03 -6.74 59.24
N ALA A 21 27.17 -6.13 58.96
CA ALA A 21 28.15 -6.47 57.93
C ALA A 21 28.99 -7.69 58.34
N ALA A 22 29.44 -8.49 57.39
CA ALA A 22 30.76 -9.11 57.44
C ALA A 22 31.15 -9.70 56.08
N CYS A 23 32.37 -9.43 55.71
CA CYS A 23 33.18 -9.81 54.55
C CYS A 23 33.34 -11.33 54.35
N GLY A 24 33.62 -11.71 53.08
CA GLY A 24 34.62 -12.77 52.86
C GLY A 24 34.36 -13.70 51.73
N SER A 25 35.23 -13.57 50.76
CA SER A 25 35.91 -14.53 49.86
C SER A 25 35.30 -14.83 48.47
N GLU A 26 36.19 -14.57 47.53
CA GLU A 26 36.17 -14.90 46.11
C GLU A 26 35.91 -16.39 45.87
N GLU A 27 35.00 -16.67 44.91
CA GLU A 27 35.20 -17.85 44.08
C GLU A 27 34.56 -17.56 42.70
N SER A 28 35.42 -17.54 41.68
CA SER A 28 35.10 -17.36 40.28
C SER A 28 34.19 -18.48 39.79
N ALA A 29 32.98 -18.13 39.45
CA ALA A 29 32.15 -18.97 38.56
C ALA A 29 31.87 -18.18 37.28
N ASN A 30 32.53 -18.63 36.25
CA ASN A 30 32.38 -18.20 34.88
C ASN A 30 30.94 -18.57 34.43
N GLY A 31 30.05 -17.64 34.53
CA GLY A 31 28.69 -17.72 33.97
C GLY A 31 28.68 -16.91 32.68
N GLU A 32 28.71 -17.58 31.56
CA GLU A 32 28.39 -16.97 30.27
C GLU A 32 27.02 -16.32 30.38
N SER A 33 27.00 -15.03 30.62
CA SER A 33 25.83 -14.20 30.36
C SER A 33 25.61 -14.15 28.84
N SER A 34 24.76 -15.00 28.36
CA SER A 34 24.08 -14.81 27.08
C SER A 34 23.30 -13.50 27.18
N SER A 35 23.97 -12.40 26.93
CA SER A 35 23.33 -11.10 26.73
C SER A 35 22.68 -11.08 25.36
N GLY A 36 21.48 -11.66 25.28
CA GLY A 36 20.50 -11.31 24.28
C GLY A 36 19.89 -9.96 24.66
N GLU A 37 20.66 -8.88 24.63
CA GLU A 37 20.12 -7.53 24.61
C GLU A 37 19.50 -7.28 23.23
N GLY A 38 18.25 -7.71 23.04
CA GLY A 38 17.37 -7.07 22.11
C GLY A 38 17.12 -5.65 22.62
N SER A 39 17.90 -4.65 22.16
CA SER A 39 17.59 -3.26 22.44
C SER A 39 16.19 -3.00 21.92
N SER A 40 15.21 -2.79 22.81
CA SER A 40 13.85 -2.45 22.44
C SER A 40 13.91 -1.10 21.70
N VAL A 41 13.54 -1.11 20.42
CA VAL A 41 13.44 0.13 19.64
C VAL A 41 12.22 0.92 20.12
N SER A 42 12.35 2.25 20.17
CA SER A 42 11.29 3.14 20.66
C SER A 42 11.29 4.46 19.90
N GLY A 43 10.14 5.14 19.92
CA GLY A 43 10.01 6.48 19.37
C GLY A 43 9.12 6.56 18.12
N PRO A 44 8.90 7.79 17.60
CA PRO A 44 8.03 8.03 16.46
C PRO A 44 8.68 7.60 15.14
N ILE A 45 7.81 7.17 14.20
CA ILE A 45 8.13 6.93 12.80
C ILE A 45 7.06 7.67 11.99
N THR A 46 7.48 8.58 11.13
CA THR A 46 6.57 9.44 10.36
C THR A 46 6.56 9.03 8.89
N ILE A 47 5.38 8.72 8.38
CA ILE A 47 5.16 8.24 7.01
C ILE A 47 4.05 9.05 6.37
N ASP A 48 4.23 9.49 5.13
CA ASP A 48 3.18 10.19 4.38
C ASP A 48 3.31 9.88 2.89
N GLY A 49 2.30 10.14 2.09
CA GLY A 49 2.38 10.01 0.64
C GLY A 49 1.16 9.39 -0.03
N SER A 50 1.42 8.49 -0.97
CA SER A 50 0.42 7.89 -1.85
C SER A 50 -0.74 7.23 -1.11
N SER A 51 -1.97 7.61 -1.47
CA SER A 51 -3.21 6.93 -1.05
C SER A 51 -3.27 5.48 -1.53
N THR A 52 -2.73 5.19 -2.71
CA THR A 52 -2.62 3.82 -3.23
C THR A 52 -1.76 2.91 -2.36
N VAL A 53 -0.64 3.43 -1.83
CA VAL A 53 0.28 2.66 -0.97
C VAL A 53 -0.20 2.61 0.48
N PHE A 54 -1.05 3.55 0.89
CA PHE A 54 -1.54 3.71 2.25
C PHE A 54 -2.07 2.40 2.86
N PRO A 55 -2.93 1.58 2.20
CA PRO A 55 -3.46 0.35 2.80
C PRO A 55 -2.36 -0.68 3.15
N ILE A 56 -1.30 -0.78 2.33
CA ILE A 56 -0.17 -1.66 2.63
C ILE A 56 0.56 -1.17 3.89
N MET A 57 0.84 0.13 3.94
CA MET A 57 1.60 0.72 5.05
C MET A 57 0.79 0.76 6.34
N GLU A 58 -0.53 0.95 6.27
CA GLU A 58 -1.43 0.86 7.42
C GLU A 58 -1.41 -0.56 8.00
N ALA A 59 -1.52 -1.59 7.17
CA ALA A 59 -1.42 -2.98 7.62
C ALA A 59 -0.06 -3.28 8.28
N LEU A 60 1.04 -2.81 7.68
CA LEU A 60 2.40 -3.00 8.20
C LEU A 60 2.63 -2.23 9.50
N THR A 61 2.21 -0.97 9.61
CA THR A 61 2.33 -0.20 10.86
C THR A 61 1.53 -0.80 12.00
N TYR A 62 0.33 -1.29 11.72
CA TYR A 62 -0.49 -1.99 12.72
C TYR A 62 0.17 -3.28 13.23
N GLN A 63 0.73 -4.10 12.33
CA GLN A 63 1.45 -5.32 12.72
C GLN A 63 2.73 -4.98 13.50
N TYR A 64 3.51 -4.02 13.00
CA TYR A 64 4.76 -3.60 13.64
C TYR A 64 4.54 -3.08 15.06
N GLN A 65 3.54 -2.24 15.28
CA GLN A 65 3.25 -1.68 16.60
C GLN A 65 2.84 -2.74 17.63
N LYS A 66 2.26 -3.87 17.22
CA LYS A 66 1.99 -4.99 18.11
C LYS A 66 3.25 -5.68 18.61
N GLU A 67 4.26 -5.77 17.77
CA GLU A 67 5.54 -6.39 18.10
C GLU A 67 6.48 -5.41 18.83
N HIS A 68 6.34 -4.09 18.54
CA HIS A 68 7.15 -3.00 19.07
C HIS A 68 6.30 -1.91 19.72
N PRO A 69 5.66 -2.17 20.88
CA PRO A 69 4.68 -1.27 21.50
C PRO A 69 5.25 0.08 21.98
N GLU A 70 6.58 0.18 22.13
CA GLU A 70 7.29 1.41 22.49
C GLU A 70 7.51 2.34 21.28
N THR A 71 7.12 1.92 20.08
CA THR A 71 7.20 2.72 18.85
C THR A 71 5.85 3.36 18.54
N SER A 72 5.87 4.46 17.80
CA SER A 72 4.68 5.20 17.39
C SER A 72 4.70 5.49 15.88
N PRO A 73 4.54 4.47 15.02
CA PRO A 73 4.44 4.71 13.59
C PRO A 73 3.11 5.41 13.27
N THR A 74 3.19 6.45 12.45
CA THR A 74 2.03 7.18 11.92
C THR A 74 2.11 7.21 10.41
N VAL A 75 1.03 6.86 9.73
CA VAL A 75 0.93 6.92 8.27
C VAL A 75 -0.20 7.85 7.87
N ASN A 76 0.08 8.73 6.89
CA ASN A 76 -0.88 9.67 6.33
C ASN A 76 -0.91 9.50 4.80
N ALA A 77 -2.01 9.93 4.18
CA ALA A 77 -2.24 9.85 2.74
C ALA A 77 -2.46 11.24 2.15
N SER A 78 -1.39 12.00 1.90
CA SER A 78 -1.47 13.32 1.25
C SER A 78 -1.25 13.28 -0.27
N GLY A 79 -1.26 12.08 -0.86
CA GLY A 79 -0.91 11.80 -2.24
C GLY A 79 0.61 11.76 -2.47
N THR A 80 1.05 11.14 -3.57
CA THR A 80 2.49 11.00 -3.91
C THR A 80 3.22 12.34 -3.94
N GLY A 81 2.64 13.36 -4.58
CA GLY A 81 3.24 14.70 -4.64
C GLY A 81 3.29 15.39 -3.27
N GLY A 82 2.24 15.22 -2.46
CA GLY A 82 2.19 15.73 -1.09
C GLY A 82 3.26 15.11 -0.20
N GLY A 83 3.45 13.79 -0.34
CA GLY A 83 4.51 13.03 0.34
C GLY A 83 5.91 13.50 -0.03
N PHE A 84 6.22 13.60 -1.33
CA PHE A 84 7.53 14.12 -1.78
C PHE A 84 7.79 15.55 -1.33
N LYS A 85 6.76 16.41 -1.32
CA LYS A 85 6.89 17.78 -0.82
C LYS A 85 7.33 17.85 0.66
N LYS A 86 6.93 16.89 1.48
CA LYS A 86 7.36 16.77 2.89
C LYS A 86 8.72 16.07 3.00
N ALA A 87 8.90 14.98 2.27
CA ALA A 87 10.13 14.18 2.31
C ALA A 87 11.36 14.98 1.85
N THR A 88 11.23 15.77 0.79
CA THR A 88 12.32 16.62 0.27
C THR A 88 12.74 17.74 1.25
N ARG A 89 11.96 17.98 2.31
CA ARG A 89 12.29 18.90 3.40
C ARG A 89 12.67 18.20 4.71
N GLY A 90 12.74 16.85 4.69
CA GLY A 90 13.06 16.08 5.87
C GLY A 90 11.97 16.04 6.95
N GLU A 91 10.72 16.36 6.60
CA GLU A 91 9.59 16.41 7.54
C GLU A 91 9.04 15.01 7.88
N VAL A 92 9.38 14.01 7.07
CA VAL A 92 8.98 12.60 7.26
C VAL A 92 10.16 11.65 7.11
N ASP A 93 10.09 10.49 7.77
CA ASP A 93 11.11 9.46 7.71
C ASP A 93 11.00 8.62 6.43
N LEU A 94 9.75 8.34 6.02
CA LEU A 94 9.43 7.63 4.79
C LEU A 94 8.35 8.38 4.01
N THR A 95 8.42 8.29 2.67
CA THR A 95 7.31 8.74 1.83
C THR A 95 6.88 7.66 0.87
N ASN A 96 5.57 7.41 0.83
CA ASN A 96 4.95 6.44 -0.06
C ASN A 96 4.70 7.06 -1.43
N ALA A 97 4.96 6.31 -2.49
CA ALA A 97 4.80 6.80 -3.84
C ALA A 97 4.27 5.71 -4.79
N SER A 98 3.40 6.09 -5.71
CA SER A 98 2.89 5.24 -6.79
C SER A 98 3.50 5.57 -8.16
N ARG A 99 4.58 6.33 -8.14
CA ARG A 99 5.48 6.65 -9.24
C ARG A 99 6.88 6.93 -8.73
N GLU A 100 7.83 6.99 -9.63
CA GLU A 100 9.18 7.45 -9.29
C GLU A 100 9.20 8.95 -8.91
N ILE A 101 10.20 9.33 -8.12
CA ILE A 101 10.47 10.74 -7.81
C ILE A 101 10.79 11.50 -9.10
N LYS A 102 10.21 12.69 -9.27
CA LYS A 102 10.48 13.53 -10.44
C LYS A 102 11.83 14.23 -10.31
N PRO A 103 12.48 14.57 -11.45
CA PRO A 103 13.75 15.30 -11.40
C PRO A 103 13.73 16.59 -10.60
N GLU A 104 12.63 17.36 -10.67
CA GLU A 104 12.44 18.59 -9.89
C GLU A 104 12.31 18.31 -8.38
N GLU A 105 11.63 17.22 -7.98
CA GLU A 105 11.53 16.79 -6.59
C GLU A 105 12.88 16.32 -6.06
N GLN A 106 13.63 15.57 -6.87
CA GLN A 106 14.99 15.12 -6.55
C GLN A 106 15.95 16.30 -6.34
N ALA A 107 15.89 17.31 -7.20
CA ALA A 107 16.71 18.51 -7.07
C ALA A 107 16.44 19.28 -5.77
N ILE A 108 15.15 19.40 -5.37
CA ILE A 108 14.78 20.01 -4.09
C ILE A 108 15.34 19.22 -2.91
N ALA A 109 15.29 17.89 -2.96
CA ALA A 109 15.85 17.04 -1.90
C ALA A 109 17.37 17.27 -1.77
N GLU A 110 18.09 17.30 -2.89
CA GLU A 110 19.54 17.54 -2.93
C GLU A 110 19.91 18.92 -2.40
N GLU A 111 19.18 19.97 -2.77
CA GLU A 111 19.36 21.35 -2.25
C GLU A 111 19.20 21.41 -0.73
N ASN A 112 18.31 20.62 -0.17
CA ASN A 112 18.08 20.52 1.27
C ASN A 112 19.01 19.51 1.98
N GLY A 113 19.92 18.86 1.26
CA GLY A 113 20.81 17.83 1.80
C GLY A 113 20.09 16.55 2.21
N ILE A 114 18.91 16.29 1.66
CA ILE A 114 18.10 15.10 1.92
C ILE A 114 18.39 14.04 0.85
N LYS A 115 18.79 12.85 1.28
CA LYS A 115 18.94 11.68 0.42
C LYS A 115 17.74 10.76 0.57
N LEU A 116 16.95 10.61 -0.49
CA LEU A 116 15.80 9.72 -0.56
C LEU A 116 16.14 8.50 -1.43
N GLU A 117 15.96 7.31 -0.89
CA GLU A 117 16.24 6.06 -1.60
C GLU A 117 14.96 5.23 -1.77
N PRO A 118 14.64 4.76 -2.99
CA PRO A 118 13.42 4.00 -3.26
C PRO A 118 13.53 2.56 -2.79
N LEU A 119 12.48 2.06 -2.16
CA LEU A 119 12.21 0.66 -1.92
C LEU A 119 10.89 0.29 -2.60
N GLU A 120 10.94 -0.60 -3.57
CA GLU A 120 9.75 -1.12 -4.20
C GLU A 120 9.09 -2.14 -3.27
N ILE A 121 7.82 -1.94 -2.93
CA ILE A 121 7.12 -2.78 -1.95
C ILE A 121 6.05 -3.68 -2.57
N ALA A 122 5.50 -3.30 -3.72
CA ALA A 122 4.50 -4.06 -4.46
C ALA A 122 4.39 -3.57 -5.90
N LYS A 123 3.58 -4.27 -6.69
CA LYS A 123 3.05 -3.79 -7.98
C LYS A 123 1.55 -3.61 -7.88
N ASP A 124 1.07 -2.48 -8.37
CA ASP A 124 -0.35 -2.29 -8.64
C ASP A 124 -0.66 -2.79 -10.06
N GLY A 125 -1.79 -3.44 -10.23
CA GLY A 125 -2.28 -3.89 -11.52
C GLY A 125 -3.78 -3.76 -11.59
N ILE A 126 -4.28 -2.90 -12.50
CA ILE A 126 -5.71 -2.73 -12.72
C ILE A 126 -6.20 -3.71 -13.76
N THR A 127 -7.18 -4.52 -13.42
CA THR A 127 -7.78 -5.46 -14.37
C THR A 127 -9.10 -4.92 -14.88
N VAL A 128 -9.19 -4.73 -16.19
CA VAL A 128 -10.47 -4.43 -16.86
C VAL A 128 -11.16 -5.76 -17.15
N VAL A 129 -12.39 -5.90 -16.71
CA VAL A 129 -13.12 -7.17 -16.73
C VAL A 129 -14.52 -7.03 -17.31
N VAL A 130 -15.02 -8.12 -17.88
CA VAL A 130 -16.40 -8.35 -18.27
C VAL A 130 -16.90 -9.68 -17.69
N SER A 131 -18.21 -9.94 -17.77
CA SER A 131 -18.78 -11.24 -17.39
C SER A 131 -18.20 -12.38 -18.24
N GLN A 132 -18.14 -13.59 -17.70
CA GLN A 132 -17.88 -14.79 -18.51
C GLN A 132 -18.90 -15.00 -19.61
N GLN A 133 -20.13 -14.46 -19.47
CA GLN A 133 -21.19 -14.52 -20.48
C GLN A 133 -20.99 -13.54 -21.65
N ASN A 134 -20.09 -12.55 -21.51
CA ASN A 134 -19.72 -11.65 -22.60
C ASN A 134 -18.86 -12.40 -23.61
N ASP A 135 -19.34 -12.64 -24.83
CA ASP A 135 -18.67 -13.41 -25.87
C ASP A 135 -18.07 -12.56 -27.01
N PHE A 136 -18.29 -11.26 -27.01
CA PHE A 136 -17.94 -10.36 -28.10
C PHE A 136 -16.68 -9.51 -27.82
N VAL A 137 -16.37 -9.16 -26.55
CA VAL A 137 -15.17 -8.38 -26.21
C VAL A 137 -14.04 -9.31 -25.77
N LYS A 138 -12.86 -9.15 -26.37
CA LYS A 138 -11.64 -9.87 -25.98
C LYS A 138 -10.53 -8.91 -25.53
N ASN A 139 -10.39 -7.80 -26.22
CA ASN A 139 -9.37 -6.79 -26.00
C ASN A 139 -9.99 -5.40 -26.20
N LEU A 140 -9.38 -4.38 -25.59
CA LEU A 140 -9.73 -2.96 -25.80
C LEU A 140 -8.47 -2.14 -25.99
N THR A 141 -8.54 -1.17 -26.89
CA THR A 141 -7.52 -0.12 -26.98
C THR A 141 -7.72 0.92 -25.88
N LEU A 142 -6.69 1.73 -25.60
CA LEU A 142 -6.80 2.86 -24.66
C LEU A 142 -7.88 3.86 -25.10
N GLU A 143 -8.03 4.09 -26.41
CA GLU A 143 -9.09 4.95 -26.96
C GLU A 143 -10.47 4.38 -26.68
N GLN A 144 -10.67 3.06 -26.84
CA GLN A 144 -11.94 2.40 -26.55
C GLN A 144 -12.28 2.45 -25.05
N LEU A 145 -11.26 2.30 -24.17
CA LEU A 145 -11.45 2.50 -22.73
C LEU A 145 -11.94 3.92 -22.43
N ARG A 146 -11.29 4.93 -23.00
CA ARG A 146 -11.72 6.32 -22.84
C ARG A 146 -13.15 6.54 -23.34
N LYS A 147 -13.52 6.01 -24.51
CA LYS A 147 -14.89 6.10 -25.03
C LYS A 147 -15.92 5.47 -24.09
N ILE A 148 -15.56 4.38 -23.40
CA ILE A 148 -16.46 3.71 -22.45
C ILE A 148 -16.61 4.52 -21.17
N PHE A 149 -15.49 4.94 -20.56
CA PHE A 149 -15.45 5.41 -19.19
C PHE A 149 -15.46 6.94 -19.03
N LEU A 150 -15.14 7.71 -20.07
CA LEU A 150 -15.05 9.17 -19.96
C LEU A 150 -16.43 9.83 -20.01
N GLU A 151 -16.71 10.77 -19.09
CA GLU A 151 -18.01 11.49 -19.00
C GLU A 151 -18.33 12.23 -20.30
N SER A 152 -17.35 12.90 -20.91
CA SER A 152 -17.52 13.66 -22.15
C SER A 152 -17.78 12.79 -23.39
N SER A 153 -17.68 11.46 -23.28
CA SER A 153 -17.97 10.54 -24.38
C SER A 153 -19.48 10.33 -24.55
N GLU A 154 -19.97 10.45 -25.79
CA GLU A 154 -21.36 10.20 -26.16
C GLU A 154 -21.71 8.69 -26.28
N ALA A 155 -20.68 7.81 -26.26
CA ALA A 155 -20.90 6.37 -26.37
C ALA A 155 -21.67 5.83 -25.16
N THR A 156 -22.78 5.17 -25.41
CA THR A 156 -23.64 4.56 -24.37
C THR A 156 -23.87 3.08 -24.59
N LYS A 157 -23.60 2.59 -25.80
CA LYS A 157 -23.82 1.21 -26.22
C LYS A 157 -22.52 0.58 -26.70
N TRP A 158 -22.46 -0.74 -26.65
CA TRP A 158 -21.33 -1.49 -27.17
C TRP A 158 -21.10 -1.26 -28.67
N SER A 159 -22.20 -1.11 -29.45
CA SER A 159 -22.13 -0.75 -30.87
C SER A 159 -21.54 0.62 -31.16
N ASP A 160 -21.51 1.55 -30.19
CA ASP A 160 -20.86 2.86 -30.33
C ASP A 160 -19.33 2.73 -30.22
N ILE A 161 -18.85 1.68 -29.57
CA ILE A 161 -17.42 1.39 -29.44
C ILE A 161 -16.90 0.60 -30.65
N ASN A 162 -17.65 -0.40 -31.08
CA ASN A 162 -17.40 -1.16 -32.29
C ASN A 162 -18.75 -1.54 -32.93
N PRO A 163 -19.01 -1.14 -34.20
CA PRO A 163 -20.26 -1.43 -34.88
C PRO A 163 -20.62 -2.93 -35.04
N GLU A 164 -19.64 -3.82 -34.90
CA GLU A 164 -19.85 -5.26 -34.94
C GLU A 164 -20.37 -5.83 -33.62
N TRP A 165 -20.32 -5.04 -32.52
CA TRP A 165 -20.75 -5.45 -31.20
C TRP A 165 -22.25 -5.20 -30.99
N PRO A 166 -22.89 -5.85 -29.99
CA PRO A 166 -24.32 -5.72 -29.75
C PRO A 166 -24.79 -4.28 -29.52
N ASP A 167 -25.97 -3.93 -30.06
CA ASP A 167 -26.67 -2.66 -29.77
C ASP A 167 -27.33 -2.73 -28.39
N LYS A 168 -26.48 -2.77 -27.34
CA LYS A 168 -26.83 -2.89 -25.92
C LYS A 168 -26.12 -1.86 -25.09
N THR A 169 -26.86 -1.31 -24.13
CA THR A 169 -26.31 -0.32 -23.17
C THR A 169 -25.15 -0.91 -22.38
N ILE A 170 -24.05 -0.16 -22.28
CA ILE A 170 -22.91 -0.51 -21.43
C ILE A 170 -23.29 -0.23 -19.99
N LYS A 171 -23.07 -1.22 -19.10
CA LYS A 171 -23.15 -1.05 -17.64
C LYS A 171 -21.75 -0.93 -17.07
N ILE A 172 -21.47 0.18 -16.42
CA ILE A 172 -20.13 0.50 -15.90
C ILE A 172 -20.09 0.19 -14.40
N PHE A 173 -19.03 -0.49 -13.98
CA PHE A 173 -18.72 -0.76 -12.58
C PHE A 173 -17.30 -0.25 -12.28
N SER A 174 -17.17 0.64 -11.33
CA SER A 174 -15.90 1.29 -10.97
C SER A 174 -15.73 1.29 -9.46
N PRO A 175 -14.50 1.18 -8.96
CA PRO A 175 -14.20 1.59 -7.58
C PRO A 175 -14.71 3.01 -7.31
N GLY A 176 -14.97 3.31 -6.05
CA GLY A 176 -15.38 4.65 -5.65
C GLY A 176 -14.24 5.66 -5.64
N HIS A 177 -14.56 6.92 -5.40
CA HIS A 177 -13.61 8.04 -5.49
C HIS A 177 -12.51 8.02 -4.40
N ASP A 178 -12.70 7.27 -3.30
CA ASP A 178 -11.69 7.12 -2.26
C ASP A 178 -10.70 5.99 -2.55
N SER A 179 -10.87 5.27 -3.68
CA SER A 179 -10.04 4.14 -4.10
C SER A 179 -8.77 4.58 -4.84
N GLY A 180 -7.60 4.13 -4.37
CA GLY A 180 -6.33 4.30 -5.10
C GLY A 180 -6.31 3.61 -6.48
N THR A 181 -7.16 2.61 -6.72
CA THR A 181 -7.36 1.98 -8.03
C THR A 181 -8.14 2.90 -8.97
N PHE A 182 -9.16 3.61 -8.44
CA PHE A 182 -9.86 4.65 -9.18
C PHE A 182 -8.91 5.78 -9.59
N ASP A 183 -8.15 6.32 -8.64
CA ASP A 183 -7.18 7.39 -8.89
C ASP A 183 -6.22 7.03 -10.01
N TYR A 184 -5.68 5.80 -9.96
CA TYR A 184 -4.74 5.34 -10.97
C TYR A 184 -5.38 5.17 -12.35
N PHE A 185 -6.57 4.59 -12.42
CA PHE A 185 -7.30 4.45 -13.68
C PHE A 185 -7.62 5.84 -14.27
N ASN A 186 -8.03 6.77 -13.42
CA ASN A 186 -8.31 8.14 -13.81
C ASN A 186 -7.05 8.84 -14.36
N GLU A 187 -5.91 8.68 -13.68
CA GLU A 187 -4.62 9.24 -14.12
C GLU A 187 -4.21 8.71 -15.51
N VAL A 188 -4.18 7.38 -15.68
CA VAL A 188 -3.54 6.77 -16.88
C VAL A 188 -4.48 6.54 -18.06
N ILE A 189 -5.80 6.44 -17.83
CA ILE A 189 -6.80 6.21 -18.88
C ILE A 189 -7.61 7.46 -19.16
N LEU A 190 -8.12 8.14 -18.12
CA LEU A 190 -9.00 9.29 -18.29
C LEU A 190 -8.23 10.63 -18.33
N GLU A 191 -6.92 10.63 -18.07
CA GLU A 191 -6.07 11.84 -18.06
C GLU A 191 -6.63 12.91 -17.12
N GLU A 192 -7.02 12.49 -15.90
CA GLU A 192 -7.63 13.31 -14.85
C GLU A 192 -8.98 13.95 -15.23
N GLN A 193 -9.63 13.45 -16.29
CA GLN A 193 -10.97 13.88 -16.66
C GLN A 193 -12.04 13.05 -15.94
N PRO A 194 -13.28 13.59 -15.76
CA PRO A 194 -14.34 12.89 -15.03
C PRO A 194 -14.73 11.56 -15.65
N LEU A 195 -14.90 10.56 -14.79
CA LEU A 195 -15.50 9.27 -15.16
C LEU A 195 -17.00 9.46 -15.45
N LYS A 196 -17.51 8.72 -16.43
CA LYS A 196 -18.93 8.69 -16.78
C LYS A 196 -19.75 8.15 -15.62
N GLU A 197 -20.59 9.00 -15.05
CA GLU A 197 -21.54 8.65 -13.99
C GLU A 197 -23.00 8.77 -14.46
N GLY A 198 -23.92 8.08 -13.78
CA GLY A 198 -25.33 8.10 -14.11
C GLY A 198 -26.02 6.77 -13.83
N GLU A 199 -27.22 6.59 -14.37
CA GLU A 199 -28.07 5.41 -14.10
C GLU A 199 -27.47 4.06 -14.53
N ASN A 200 -26.47 4.07 -15.41
CA ASN A 200 -25.78 2.89 -15.91
C ASN A 200 -24.38 2.70 -15.30
N THR A 201 -24.01 3.50 -14.31
CA THR A 201 -22.73 3.42 -13.61
C THR A 201 -22.96 3.11 -12.14
N THR A 202 -22.23 2.14 -11.64
CA THR A 202 -22.19 1.78 -10.22
C THR A 202 -20.79 2.03 -9.68
N LEU A 203 -20.68 2.88 -8.66
CA LEU A 203 -19.46 3.12 -7.90
C LEU A 203 -19.57 2.39 -6.57
N SER A 204 -18.49 1.74 -6.14
CA SER A 204 -18.44 1.08 -4.85
C SER A 204 -17.00 0.95 -4.32
N GLU A 205 -16.81 1.23 -3.03
CA GLU A 205 -15.57 0.94 -2.32
C GLU A 205 -15.39 -0.56 -1.98
N ASP A 206 -16.47 -1.35 -2.10
CA ASP A 206 -16.43 -2.81 -1.94
C ASP A 206 -16.31 -3.48 -3.33
N ASP A 207 -15.12 -3.93 -3.69
CA ASP A 207 -14.84 -4.63 -4.94
C ASP A 207 -15.72 -5.88 -5.15
N ASN A 208 -16.20 -6.51 -4.07
CA ASN A 208 -17.12 -7.65 -4.18
C ASN A 208 -18.49 -7.24 -4.74
N VAL A 209 -18.91 -5.99 -4.54
CA VAL A 209 -20.11 -5.43 -5.18
C VAL A 209 -19.88 -5.34 -6.68
N LEU A 210 -18.72 -4.83 -7.10
CA LEU A 210 -18.33 -4.70 -8.50
C LEU A 210 -18.26 -6.07 -9.18
N VAL A 211 -17.56 -7.03 -8.55
CA VAL A 211 -17.46 -8.43 -9.03
C VAL A 211 -18.84 -9.04 -9.26
N ARG A 212 -19.75 -8.93 -8.27
CA ARG A 212 -21.11 -9.48 -8.40
C ARG A 212 -21.92 -8.80 -9.50
N GLY A 213 -21.81 -7.48 -9.60
CA GLY A 213 -22.52 -6.69 -10.62
C GLY A 213 -22.10 -7.10 -12.03
N ILE A 214 -20.79 -7.15 -12.29
CA ILE A 214 -20.23 -7.51 -13.59
C ILE A 214 -20.53 -8.97 -13.95
N ALA A 215 -20.36 -9.90 -13.00
CA ALA A 215 -20.59 -11.32 -13.26
C ALA A 215 -22.01 -11.66 -13.73
N ASN A 216 -23.01 -10.88 -13.29
CA ASN A 216 -24.43 -11.14 -13.56
C ASN A 216 -24.99 -10.38 -14.79
N ASP A 217 -24.21 -9.56 -15.47
CA ASP A 217 -24.66 -8.83 -16.65
C ASP A 217 -23.67 -9.01 -17.82
N PRO A 218 -24.06 -9.64 -18.95
CA PRO A 218 -23.18 -9.85 -20.09
C PRO A 218 -22.75 -8.56 -20.80
N TYR A 219 -23.42 -7.43 -20.51
CA TYR A 219 -23.12 -6.12 -21.07
C TYR A 219 -22.43 -5.19 -20.07
N ALA A 220 -22.08 -5.71 -18.89
CA ALA A 220 -21.30 -4.98 -17.91
C ALA A 220 -19.79 -5.02 -18.23
N ILE A 221 -19.14 -3.93 -17.89
CA ILE A 221 -17.68 -3.78 -17.87
C ILE A 221 -17.30 -3.05 -16.58
N GLY A 222 -16.16 -3.36 -16.05
CA GLY A 222 -15.61 -2.63 -14.91
C GLY A 222 -14.13 -2.88 -14.74
N PHE A 223 -13.58 -2.28 -13.70
CA PHE A 223 -12.17 -2.45 -13.35
C PHE A 223 -11.98 -2.45 -11.83
N PHE A 224 -10.93 -3.14 -11.38
CA PHE A 224 -10.49 -3.22 -9.99
C PHE A 224 -9.10 -3.87 -9.91
N GLY A 225 -8.54 -3.98 -8.70
CA GLY A 225 -7.24 -4.60 -8.47
C GLY A 225 -7.17 -6.06 -8.95
N TYR A 226 -6.02 -6.43 -9.48
CA TYR A 226 -5.78 -7.76 -10.08
C TYR A 226 -6.09 -8.93 -9.12
N ALA A 227 -5.86 -8.78 -7.81
CA ALA A 227 -6.12 -9.86 -6.87
C ALA A 227 -7.60 -10.28 -6.85
N TYR A 228 -8.53 -9.32 -6.89
CA TYR A 228 -9.96 -9.62 -6.94
C TYR A 228 -10.37 -10.37 -8.21
N TYR A 229 -9.77 -10.00 -9.36
CA TYR A 229 -9.94 -10.78 -10.58
C TYR A 229 -9.35 -12.19 -10.43
N ALA A 230 -8.16 -12.32 -9.86
CA ALA A 230 -7.49 -13.60 -9.71
C ALA A 230 -8.31 -14.62 -8.89
N GLU A 231 -9.05 -14.13 -7.89
CA GLU A 231 -9.96 -14.92 -7.05
C GLU A 231 -11.32 -15.23 -7.70
N ASN A 232 -11.69 -14.50 -8.77
CA ASN A 232 -12.99 -14.62 -9.42
C ASN A 232 -12.91 -14.95 -10.92
N LYS A 233 -11.84 -15.62 -11.37
CA LYS A 233 -11.63 -16.02 -12.78
C LYS A 233 -12.71 -16.95 -13.33
N ASP A 234 -13.43 -17.65 -12.47
CA ASP A 234 -14.55 -18.51 -12.82
C ASP A 234 -15.80 -17.70 -13.24
N LYS A 235 -15.93 -16.47 -12.79
CA LYS A 235 -17.08 -15.57 -13.02
C LYS A 235 -16.79 -14.45 -14.01
N LEU A 236 -15.53 -14.04 -14.08
CA LEU A 236 -15.09 -12.86 -14.81
C LEU A 236 -14.04 -13.20 -15.88
N LYS A 237 -14.04 -12.43 -16.93
CA LYS A 237 -13.05 -12.50 -18.00
C LYS A 237 -12.26 -11.21 -18.07
N ALA A 238 -10.94 -11.28 -17.88
CA ALA A 238 -10.05 -10.16 -18.09
C ALA A 238 -9.86 -9.87 -19.57
N LEU A 239 -9.91 -8.59 -19.91
CA LEU A 239 -9.65 -8.10 -21.26
C LEU A 239 -8.15 -7.87 -21.47
N GLY A 240 -7.67 -8.12 -22.69
CA GLY A 240 -6.35 -7.66 -23.10
C GLY A 240 -6.37 -6.16 -23.38
N ILE A 241 -5.32 -5.48 -23.01
CA ILE A 241 -5.15 -4.04 -23.28
C ILE A 241 -4.17 -3.84 -24.40
N ASP A 242 -4.63 -3.17 -25.44
CA ASP A 242 -3.84 -2.74 -26.57
C ASP A 242 -3.40 -1.28 -26.36
N ASN A 243 -2.12 -1.10 -26.07
CA ASN A 243 -1.49 0.21 -25.86
C ASN A 243 -0.86 0.76 -27.15
N GLY A 244 -1.02 0.07 -28.29
CA GLY A 244 -0.45 0.46 -29.59
C GLY A 244 1.00 0.03 -29.80
N GLU A 245 1.63 -0.68 -28.86
CA GLU A 245 3.04 -1.12 -28.93
C GLU A 245 3.22 -2.60 -29.26
N GLY A 246 2.18 -3.29 -29.72
CA GLY A 246 2.24 -4.71 -30.08
C GLY A 246 0.92 -5.44 -29.90
N ASP A 247 0.98 -6.73 -29.58
CA ASP A 247 -0.21 -7.52 -29.30
C ASP A 247 -0.85 -7.10 -27.95
N PRO A 248 -2.20 -7.13 -27.85
CA PRO A 248 -2.89 -6.83 -26.60
C PRO A 248 -2.40 -7.68 -25.42
N VAL A 249 -2.05 -7.07 -24.31
CA VAL A 249 -1.52 -7.73 -23.11
C VAL A 249 -2.62 -7.98 -22.10
N LYS A 250 -2.74 -9.22 -21.59
CA LYS A 250 -3.64 -9.56 -20.48
C LYS A 250 -2.96 -9.39 -19.12
N PRO A 251 -3.71 -9.02 -18.08
CA PRO A 251 -3.19 -8.97 -16.71
C PRO A 251 -2.92 -10.40 -16.20
N THR A 252 -1.69 -10.65 -15.87
CA THR A 252 -1.22 -11.85 -15.16
C THR A 252 -0.17 -11.41 -14.14
N ASN A 253 0.13 -12.26 -13.14
CA ASN A 253 1.24 -11.97 -12.23
C ASN A 253 2.53 -11.64 -13.00
N GLU A 254 2.84 -12.41 -14.05
CA GLU A 254 4.05 -12.21 -14.87
C GLU A 254 4.03 -10.86 -15.61
N THR A 255 2.91 -10.52 -16.30
CA THR A 255 2.84 -9.28 -17.10
C THR A 255 2.79 -8.04 -16.22
N ILE A 256 2.19 -8.12 -15.02
CA ILE A 256 2.17 -7.04 -14.03
C ILE A 256 3.57 -6.89 -13.41
N GLN A 257 4.19 -7.98 -12.92
CA GLN A 257 5.52 -7.92 -12.31
C GLN A 257 6.59 -7.44 -13.29
N SER A 258 6.52 -7.85 -14.55
CA SER A 258 7.48 -7.43 -15.58
C SER A 258 7.23 -6.04 -16.15
N GLY A 259 6.11 -5.37 -15.81
CA GLY A 259 5.71 -4.08 -16.39
C GLY A 259 5.22 -4.15 -17.84
N LYS A 260 5.03 -5.36 -18.39
CA LYS A 260 4.49 -5.53 -19.76
C LYS A 260 3.02 -5.11 -19.88
N TYR A 261 2.26 -5.19 -18.77
CA TYR A 261 0.86 -4.78 -18.73
C TYR A 261 0.73 -3.27 -18.53
N THR A 262 1.28 -2.50 -19.47
CA THR A 262 1.26 -1.03 -19.45
C THR A 262 0.06 -0.47 -20.25
N PRO A 263 -0.54 0.68 -19.82
CA PRO A 263 -0.22 1.49 -18.65
C PRO A 263 -0.94 1.06 -17.37
N LEU A 264 -1.63 -0.08 -17.33
CA LEU A 264 -2.45 -0.52 -16.20
C LEU A 264 -1.66 -1.33 -15.15
N SER A 265 -0.33 -1.25 -15.14
CA SER A 265 0.50 -1.74 -14.04
C SER A 265 1.60 -0.73 -13.70
N ARG A 266 1.84 -0.53 -12.40
CA ARG A 266 2.87 0.37 -11.90
C ARG A 266 3.53 -0.19 -10.64
N PRO A 267 4.80 0.18 -10.37
CA PRO A 267 5.44 -0.10 -9.10
C PRO A 267 4.88 0.80 -7.99
N LEU A 268 4.84 0.25 -6.78
CA LEU A 268 4.52 0.96 -5.55
C LEU A 268 5.78 1.02 -4.69
N TYR A 269 6.13 2.23 -4.26
CA TYR A 269 7.36 2.51 -3.53
C TYR A 269 7.09 3.04 -2.13
N THR A 270 8.04 2.80 -1.24
CA THR A 270 8.31 3.68 -0.11
C THR A 270 9.73 4.23 -0.26
N TYR A 271 9.87 5.54 -0.29
CA TYR A 271 11.17 6.22 -0.28
C TYR A 271 11.59 6.47 1.16
N VAL A 272 12.83 6.15 1.46
CA VAL A 272 13.36 6.26 2.81
C VAL A 272 14.33 7.43 2.88
N ASN A 273 14.20 8.28 3.90
CA ASN A 273 15.20 9.27 4.24
C ASN A 273 16.42 8.54 4.85
N VAL A 274 17.53 8.53 4.13
CA VAL A 274 18.76 7.81 4.54
C VAL A 274 19.29 8.31 5.88
N GLU A 275 19.17 9.59 6.20
CA GLU A 275 19.58 10.11 7.49
C GLU A 275 18.71 9.56 8.63
N SER A 276 17.42 9.35 8.39
CA SER A 276 16.55 8.69 9.37
C SER A 276 16.94 7.23 9.62
N LEU A 277 17.39 6.48 8.58
CA LEU A 277 17.93 5.13 8.76
C LEU A 277 19.16 5.09 9.65
N LYS A 278 20.02 6.10 9.55
CA LYS A 278 21.30 6.16 10.28
C LYS A 278 21.11 6.61 11.73
N THR A 279 20.20 7.53 11.97
CA THR A 279 20.07 8.23 13.25
C THR A 279 18.92 7.73 14.12
N LYS A 280 17.93 7.01 13.54
CA LYS A 280 16.74 6.52 14.21
C LYS A 280 16.65 4.99 14.15
N PRO A 281 17.11 4.27 15.18
CA PRO A 281 17.08 2.80 15.17
C PRO A 281 15.69 2.21 14.89
N GLN A 282 14.62 2.85 15.36
CA GLN A 282 13.24 2.42 15.10
C GLN A 282 12.85 2.53 13.62
N VAL A 283 13.42 3.48 12.86
CA VAL A 283 13.16 3.60 11.42
C VAL A 283 13.85 2.48 10.66
N LEU A 284 15.10 2.17 10.99
CA LEU A 284 15.82 1.04 10.37
C LEU A 284 15.13 -0.30 10.65
N ASP A 285 14.67 -0.48 11.88
CA ASP A 285 13.94 -1.69 12.29
C ASP A 285 12.60 -1.81 11.56
N PHE A 286 11.82 -0.72 11.48
CA PHE A 286 10.56 -0.67 10.75
C PHE A 286 10.74 -0.93 9.25
N VAL A 287 11.74 -0.34 8.60
CA VAL A 287 12.04 -0.58 7.18
C VAL A 287 12.43 -2.05 6.95
N THR A 288 13.21 -2.62 7.87
CA THR A 288 13.55 -4.05 7.84
C THR A 288 12.31 -4.94 7.99
N PHE A 289 11.43 -4.61 8.92
CA PHE A 289 10.14 -5.28 9.10
C PHE A 289 9.26 -5.15 7.85
N THR A 290 9.15 -3.94 7.29
CA THR A 290 8.41 -3.67 6.07
C THR A 290 8.84 -4.60 4.93
N LEU A 291 10.12 -4.67 4.60
CA LEU A 291 10.62 -5.51 3.51
C LEU A 291 10.43 -7.01 3.75
N LYS A 292 10.38 -7.46 4.99
CA LYS A 292 10.08 -8.87 5.33
C LYS A 292 8.61 -9.22 5.17
N ASN A 293 7.71 -8.26 5.34
CA ASN A 293 6.26 -8.48 5.41
C ASN A 293 5.47 -7.85 4.26
N ALA A 294 6.10 -6.97 3.44
CA ALA A 294 5.43 -6.24 2.37
C ALA A 294 4.72 -7.14 1.35
N GLY A 295 5.30 -8.30 1.03
CA GLY A 295 4.70 -9.23 0.08
C GLY A 295 3.37 -9.81 0.56
N GLU A 296 3.27 -10.12 1.84
CA GLU A 296 2.02 -10.62 2.43
C GLU A 296 1.01 -9.49 2.60
N ALA A 297 1.44 -8.33 3.11
CA ALA A 297 0.59 -7.15 3.26
C ALA A 297 0.00 -6.69 1.91
N ALA A 298 0.82 -6.68 0.84
CA ALA A 298 0.37 -6.34 -0.50
C ALA A 298 -0.75 -7.28 -0.99
N LYS A 299 -0.59 -8.60 -0.82
CA LYS A 299 -1.61 -9.59 -1.21
C LYS A 299 -2.91 -9.39 -0.44
N GLN A 300 -2.83 -9.11 0.87
CA GLN A 300 -4.02 -8.91 1.72
C GLN A 300 -4.87 -7.71 1.28
N VAL A 301 -4.25 -6.69 0.70
CA VAL A 301 -4.94 -5.48 0.23
C VAL A 301 -5.13 -5.44 -1.30
N GLY A 302 -4.91 -6.57 -1.99
CA GLY A 302 -5.26 -6.71 -3.41
C GLY A 302 -4.17 -6.31 -4.42
N TYR A 303 -2.92 -6.12 -3.98
CA TYR A 303 -1.79 -5.82 -4.85
C TYR A 303 -0.93 -7.05 -5.16
N VAL A 304 -0.05 -6.94 -6.14
CA VAL A 304 0.86 -8.01 -6.56
C VAL A 304 2.17 -7.89 -5.81
N ALA A 305 2.54 -8.93 -5.06
CA ALA A 305 3.82 -9.00 -4.36
C ALA A 305 4.99 -9.08 -5.35
N LEU A 306 6.14 -8.55 -4.96
CA LEU A 306 7.39 -8.78 -5.68
C LEU A 306 7.89 -10.22 -5.46
N PRO A 307 8.80 -10.71 -6.31
CA PRO A 307 9.57 -11.91 -6.01
C PRO A 307 10.35 -11.75 -4.67
N GLU A 308 10.41 -12.83 -3.88
CA GLU A 308 11.11 -12.81 -2.57
C GLU A 308 12.56 -12.34 -2.67
N GLU A 309 13.24 -12.69 -3.75
CA GLU A 309 14.62 -12.27 -4.01
C GLU A 309 14.76 -10.74 -4.05
N ARG A 310 13.75 -10.05 -4.63
CA ARG A 310 13.76 -8.59 -4.70
C ARG A 310 13.70 -7.94 -3.31
N TYR A 311 12.90 -8.46 -2.41
CA TYR A 311 12.86 -7.98 -1.02
C TYR A 311 14.18 -8.23 -0.29
N LYS A 312 14.83 -9.39 -0.51
CA LYS A 312 16.15 -9.71 0.07
C LYS A 312 17.24 -8.77 -0.43
N GLU A 313 17.29 -8.51 -1.74
CA GLU A 313 18.23 -7.55 -2.33
C GLU A 313 18.07 -6.15 -1.71
N GLN A 314 16.83 -5.70 -1.55
CA GLN A 314 16.53 -4.40 -0.95
C GLN A 314 16.91 -4.36 0.54
N LEU A 315 16.75 -5.46 1.28
CA LEU A 315 17.22 -5.56 2.66
C LEU A 315 18.75 -5.36 2.77
N GLU A 316 19.53 -5.93 1.84
CA GLU A 316 20.97 -5.72 1.82
C GLU A 316 21.33 -4.27 1.45
N GLN A 317 20.58 -3.64 0.56
CA GLN A 317 20.74 -2.21 0.24
C GLN A 317 20.47 -1.32 1.46
N VAL A 318 19.41 -1.58 2.20
CA VAL A 318 19.06 -0.83 3.43
C VAL A 318 20.18 -0.94 4.47
N LYS A 319 20.72 -2.14 4.71
CA LYS A 319 21.87 -2.35 5.63
C LYS A 319 23.09 -1.53 5.19
N LYS A 320 23.36 -1.49 3.88
CA LYS A 320 24.45 -0.70 3.32
C LYS A 320 24.24 0.79 3.58
N TRP A 321 23.06 1.33 3.26
CA TRP A 321 22.75 2.75 3.49
C TRP A 321 22.82 3.14 4.96
N ALA A 322 22.35 2.29 5.86
CA ALA A 322 22.44 2.53 7.31
C ALA A 322 23.88 2.53 7.85
N SER A 323 24.83 1.82 7.18
CA SER A 323 26.23 1.71 7.59
C SER A 323 27.17 2.70 6.91
N GLU A 324 26.76 3.39 5.85
CA GLU A 324 27.54 4.42 5.18
C GLU A 324 27.79 5.62 6.11
N LYS A 325 29.07 6.05 6.19
CA LYS A 325 29.48 7.20 7.04
C LYS A 325 29.21 8.53 6.33
#